data_991baa252be86b10f22bb2ba1f900196
#
_entry.id   991baa252be86b10f22bb2ba1f900196
#
_cell.length_a   1.000
_cell.length_b   1.000
_cell.length_c   1.000
_cell.angle_alpha   90.00
_cell.angle_beta   90.00
_cell.angle_gamma   90.00
#
_symmetry.space_group_name_H-M   'P 1'
#
loop_
_entity.id
_entity.type
_entity.pdbx_description
1 polymer ?
#
loop_
_entity_poly.entity_id
_entity_poly.type
_entity_poly.pdbx_seq_one_letter_code
_entity_poly.pdbx_strand_id
1 'polypeptide(L)'
;MKYLKSEHLKFRRTFFNKLLIIAPLITAVFAWLMAGFTGFQYMSLYWWYSFLLPGTITVLCYLSNQKEIRADKYYSVYSMSINLKKFWISKNLILIEKMIFAAFILALLVCVSNIISPSTVIFTPGQSFIGSVAIMIASIWQIPLCLFVIFKIGLFMPLVVNTAFGIFLPGFFGTTSLWWLCPYCWAPKLAESLMGIGINGTLNDTPNVSILPVALSLILSFILFFVLTYLGADNFSRQEAK
;
A
#
# COMPACT_ATOMS: atom_id res chain seq x y z
N MET A 1 9.03 -15.00 16.24
CA MET A 1 8.24 -14.09 17.11
C MET A 1 9.05 -12.96 17.75
N LYS A 2 10.29 -13.15 18.22
CA LYS A 2 11.09 -12.08 18.88
C LYS A 2 11.33 -10.85 17.97
N TYR A 3 11.69 -11.06 16.71
CA TYR A 3 11.94 -9.97 15.74
C TYR A 3 10.69 -9.11 15.46
N LEU A 4 9.53 -9.73 15.24
CA LEU A 4 8.27 -9.01 15.01
C LEU A 4 7.89 -8.15 16.22
N LYS A 5 8.00 -8.69 17.43
CA LYS A 5 7.71 -7.95 18.67
C LYS A 5 8.65 -6.76 18.85
N SER A 6 9.93 -6.93 18.56
CA SER A 6 10.93 -5.86 18.60
C SER A 6 10.59 -4.74 17.61
N GLU A 7 10.29 -5.09 16.35
CA GLU A 7 9.92 -4.11 15.32
C GLU A 7 8.61 -3.38 15.68
N HIS A 8 7.60 -4.10 16.20
CA HIS A 8 6.34 -3.48 16.61
C HIS A 8 6.56 -2.43 17.73
N LEU A 9 7.43 -2.69 18.70
CA LEU A 9 7.75 -1.76 19.79
C LEU A 9 8.43 -0.48 19.29
N LYS A 10 9.23 -0.57 18.23
CA LYS A 10 9.92 0.60 17.65
C LYS A 10 8.94 1.67 17.13
N PHE A 11 7.73 1.29 16.71
CA PHE A 11 6.73 2.21 16.17
C PHE A 11 5.77 2.78 17.21
N ARG A 12 5.84 2.29 18.44
CA ARG A 12 4.97 2.76 19.52
C ARG A 12 5.22 4.24 19.81
N ARG A 13 4.14 5.05 19.89
CA ARG A 13 4.16 6.50 20.18
C ARG A 13 4.99 7.36 19.22
N THR A 14 5.07 6.99 17.94
CA THR A 14 5.80 7.74 16.92
C THR A 14 4.86 8.31 15.86
N PHE A 15 5.39 9.26 15.06
CA PHE A 15 4.68 9.83 13.92
C PHE A 15 4.21 8.76 12.92
N PHE A 16 4.90 7.63 12.86
CA PHE A 16 4.54 6.48 12.05
C PHE A 16 3.05 6.05 12.24
N ASN A 17 2.62 5.89 13.50
CA ASN A 17 1.24 5.50 13.80
C ASN A 17 0.23 6.62 13.49
N LYS A 18 0.64 7.89 13.62
CA LYS A 18 -0.21 9.03 13.23
C LYS A 18 -0.45 9.04 11.71
N LEU A 19 0.56 8.73 10.91
CA LEU A 19 0.45 8.69 9.46
C LEU A 19 -0.57 7.64 8.97
N LEU A 20 -0.69 6.50 9.67
CA LEU A 20 -1.68 5.47 9.36
C LEU A 20 -3.13 5.95 9.44
N ILE A 21 -3.38 6.98 10.25
CA ILE A 21 -4.70 7.61 10.38
C ILE A 21 -4.80 8.83 9.46
N ILE A 22 -3.76 9.64 9.41
CA ILE A 22 -3.75 10.90 8.64
C ILE A 22 -3.87 10.62 7.13
N ALA A 23 -3.19 9.60 6.60
CA ALA A 23 -3.22 9.31 5.17
C ALA A 23 -4.63 8.93 4.66
N PRO A 24 -5.38 7.98 5.28
CA PRO A 24 -6.77 7.75 4.93
C PRO A 24 -7.69 8.97 5.11
N LEU A 25 -7.46 9.78 6.15
CA LEU A 25 -8.22 11.02 6.36
C LEU A 25 -7.98 12.04 5.25
N ILE A 26 -6.73 12.26 4.86
CA ILE A 26 -6.38 13.12 3.71
C ILE A 26 -7.06 12.59 2.45
N THR A 27 -7.06 11.27 2.22
CA THR A 27 -7.74 10.64 1.09
C THR A 27 -9.23 10.96 1.09
N ALA A 28 -9.88 10.80 2.24
CA ALA A 28 -11.31 11.05 2.38
C ALA A 28 -11.65 12.54 2.14
N VAL A 29 -10.87 13.46 2.71
CA VAL A 29 -11.06 14.89 2.49
C VAL A 29 -10.85 15.25 1.02
N PHE A 30 -9.81 14.72 0.39
CA PHE A 30 -9.51 14.97 -1.01
C PHE A 30 -10.62 14.43 -1.94
N ALA A 31 -11.11 13.22 -1.69
CA ALA A 31 -12.21 12.63 -2.43
C ALA A 31 -13.51 13.45 -2.29
N TRP A 32 -13.80 13.93 -1.08
CA TRP A 32 -14.95 14.80 -0.82
C TRP A 32 -14.86 16.14 -1.56
N LEU A 33 -13.68 16.75 -1.57
CA LEU A 33 -13.45 18.02 -2.30
C LEU A 33 -13.60 17.82 -3.81
N MET A 34 -13.21 16.68 -4.36
CA MET A 34 -13.26 16.41 -5.80
C MET A 34 -14.65 15.99 -6.30
N ALA A 35 -15.42 15.26 -5.52
CA ALA A 35 -16.65 14.63 -5.99
C ALA A 35 -17.88 14.83 -5.07
N GLY A 36 -17.75 15.62 -4.01
CA GLY A 36 -18.82 15.82 -3.03
C GLY A 36 -19.26 14.49 -2.38
N PHE A 37 -20.48 14.45 -1.87
CA PHE A 37 -21.02 13.22 -1.27
C PHE A 37 -21.38 12.16 -2.30
N THR A 38 -21.79 12.55 -3.50
CA THR A 38 -22.24 11.61 -4.56
C THR A 38 -21.11 10.72 -5.07
N GLY A 39 -19.91 11.25 -5.17
CA GLY A 39 -18.74 10.51 -5.64
C GLY A 39 -17.76 10.05 -4.54
N PHE A 40 -18.05 10.39 -3.29
CA PHE A 40 -17.12 10.21 -2.17
C PHE A 40 -16.57 8.79 -2.05
N GLN A 41 -17.44 7.78 -2.15
CA GLN A 41 -17.07 6.40 -1.88
C GLN A 41 -16.08 5.85 -2.88
N TYR A 42 -16.39 5.93 -4.17
CA TYR A 42 -15.51 5.39 -5.21
C TYR A 42 -14.28 6.27 -5.42
N MET A 43 -14.40 7.60 -5.26
CA MET A 43 -13.26 8.50 -5.35
C MET A 43 -12.28 8.34 -4.18
N SER A 44 -12.75 8.00 -2.97
CA SER A 44 -11.88 7.68 -1.84
C SER A 44 -11.00 6.47 -2.15
N LEU A 45 -11.56 5.42 -2.73
CA LEU A 45 -10.81 4.23 -3.12
C LEU A 45 -9.89 4.51 -4.32
N TYR A 46 -10.38 5.25 -5.32
CA TYR A 46 -9.61 5.63 -6.49
C TYR A 46 -8.34 6.41 -6.12
N TRP A 47 -8.47 7.51 -5.37
CA TRP A 47 -7.31 8.32 -4.96
C TRP A 47 -6.41 7.60 -3.98
N TRP A 48 -6.99 6.68 -3.21
CA TRP A 48 -6.18 5.81 -2.35
C TRP A 48 -5.21 4.99 -3.17
N TYR A 49 -5.69 4.11 -4.05
CA TYR A 49 -4.78 3.21 -4.77
C TYR A 49 -3.91 3.91 -5.82
N SER A 50 -4.38 4.99 -6.42
CA SER A 50 -3.65 5.68 -7.49
C SER A 50 -2.49 6.52 -6.96
N PHE A 51 -2.67 7.21 -5.84
CA PHE A 51 -1.72 8.22 -5.37
C PHE A 51 -1.31 8.05 -3.90
N LEU A 52 -2.28 8.01 -2.99
CA LEU A 52 -2.00 8.12 -1.57
C LEU A 52 -1.45 6.83 -0.96
N LEU A 53 -1.88 5.67 -1.40
CA LEU A 53 -1.35 4.39 -0.95
C LEU A 53 0.13 4.21 -1.33
N PRO A 54 0.56 4.39 -2.61
CA PRO A 54 1.97 4.36 -2.98
C PRO A 54 2.82 5.36 -2.18
N GLY A 55 2.33 6.59 -2.03
CA GLY A 55 2.99 7.62 -1.22
C GLY A 55 3.11 7.23 0.24
N THR A 56 2.03 6.74 0.85
CA THR A 56 2.01 6.30 2.25
C THR A 56 2.95 5.13 2.49
N ILE A 57 2.95 4.11 1.63
CA ILE A 57 3.89 2.99 1.70
C ILE A 57 5.33 3.50 1.69
N THR A 58 5.65 4.40 0.76
CA THR A 58 7.01 4.94 0.63
C THR A 58 7.43 5.72 1.87
N VAL A 59 6.58 6.60 2.39
CA VAL A 59 6.88 7.36 3.62
C VAL A 59 7.03 6.45 4.83
N LEU A 60 6.20 5.43 4.98
CA LEU A 60 6.31 4.47 6.08
C LEU A 60 7.59 3.63 5.99
N CYS A 61 7.99 3.20 4.80
CA CYS A 61 9.28 2.53 4.58
C CYS A 61 10.44 3.44 4.96
N TYR A 62 10.38 4.71 4.61
CA TYR A 62 11.39 5.70 5.00
C TYR A 62 11.45 5.91 6.52
N LEU A 63 10.32 6.12 7.18
CA LEU A 63 10.26 6.27 8.63
C LEU A 63 10.80 5.02 9.35
N SER A 64 10.52 3.84 8.81
CA SER A 64 11.07 2.59 9.30
C SER A 64 12.59 2.52 9.14
N ASN A 65 13.12 2.96 7.99
CA ASN A 65 14.56 3.00 7.71
C ASN A 65 15.27 4.06 8.58
N GLN A 66 14.68 5.26 8.71
CA GLN A 66 15.26 6.33 9.53
C GLN A 66 15.48 5.96 10.99
N LYS A 67 14.66 5.07 11.54
CA LYS A 67 14.87 4.61 12.93
C LYS A 67 16.18 3.86 13.11
N GLU A 68 16.53 3.02 12.15
CA GLU A 68 17.80 2.29 12.19
C GLU A 68 19.00 3.24 11.93
N ILE A 69 18.82 4.20 11.02
CA ILE A 69 19.86 5.19 10.74
C ILE A 69 20.14 6.06 11.98
N ARG A 70 19.10 6.48 12.70
CA ARG A 70 19.25 7.27 13.94
C ARG A 70 19.77 6.48 15.11
N ALA A 71 19.56 5.16 15.11
CA ALA A 71 20.01 4.26 16.14
C ALA A 71 21.43 3.72 15.92
N ASP A 72 22.29 4.42 15.14
CA ASP A 72 23.67 4.04 14.83
C ASP A 72 23.89 3.46 13.42
N LYS A 73 23.18 3.99 12.43
CA LYS A 73 23.37 3.68 11.00
C LYS A 73 23.45 2.17 10.67
N TYR A 74 22.63 1.35 11.35
CA TYR A 74 22.64 -0.11 11.25
C TYR A 74 23.85 -0.84 11.88
N TYR A 75 24.87 -0.16 12.40
CA TYR A 75 26.01 -0.84 13.04
C TYR A 75 25.57 -1.72 14.21
N SER A 76 24.63 -1.23 15.04
CA SER A 76 24.04 -2.01 16.12
C SER A 76 23.32 -3.28 15.63
N VAL A 77 22.72 -3.24 14.44
CA VAL A 77 22.05 -4.40 13.84
C VAL A 77 23.06 -5.41 13.32
N TYR A 78 24.13 -4.93 12.68
CA TYR A 78 25.20 -5.78 12.15
C TYR A 78 26.10 -6.36 13.24
N SER A 79 26.35 -5.64 14.34
CA SER A 79 27.16 -6.11 15.46
C SER A 79 26.46 -7.11 16.38
N MET A 80 25.12 -7.18 16.34
CA MET A 80 24.37 -8.18 17.09
C MET A 80 24.42 -9.54 16.40
N SER A 81 24.51 -10.63 17.15
CA SER A 81 24.41 -12.01 16.64
C SER A 81 22.98 -12.38 16.25
N ILE A 82 22.39 -11.62 15.31
CA ILE A 82 21.02 -11.80 14.84
C ILE A 82 20.99 -12.27 13.38
N ASN A 83 19.94 -12.98 12.99
CA ASN A 83 19.75 -13.35 11.61
C ASN A 83 19.19 -12.17 10.80
N LEU A 84 20.04 -11.54 9.98
CA LEU A 84 19.74 -10.35 9.19
C LEU A 84 18.61 -10.59 8.19
N LYS A 85 18.50 -11.79 7.59
CA LYS A 85 17.40 -12.14 6.69
C LYS A 85 16.07 -12.15 7.43
N LYS A 86 16.01 -12.74 8.63
CA LYS A 86 14.80 -12.72 9.48
C LYS A 86 14.45 -11.31 9.95
N PHE A 87 15.45 -10.48 10.24
CA PHE A 87 15.23 -9.07 10.57
C PHE A 87 14.57 -8.32 9.41
N TRP A 88 15.09 -8.44 8.18
CA TRP A 88 14.51 -7.81 6.99
C TRP A 88 13.08 -8.27 6.71
N ILE A 89 12.82 -9.58 6.79
CA ILE A 89 11.49 -10.17 6.59
C ILE A 89 10.51 -9.63 7.65
N SER A 90 10.92 -9.58 8.92
CA SER A 90 10.01 -9.07 9.98
C SER A 90 9.68 -7.60 9.80
N LYS A 91 10.60 -6.78 9.26
CA LYS A 91 10.35 -5.38 8.92
C LYS A 91 9.27 -5.25 7.83
N ASN A 92 9.35 -6.06 6.78
CA ASN A 92 8.30 -6.09 5.74
C ASN A 92 6.94 -6.52 6.30
N LEU A 93 6.89 -7.57 7.14
CA LEU A 93 5.64 -8.07 7.72
C LEU A 93 4.95 -7.05 8.64
N ILE A 94 5.72 -6.31 9.44
CA ILE A 94 5.15 -5.23 10.27
C ILE A 94 4.60 -4.10 9.41
N LEU A 95 5.28 -3.73 8.33
CA LEU A 95 4.77 -2.72 7.40
C LEU A 95 3.44 -3.15 6.76
N ILE A 96 3.30 -4.43 6.36
CA ILE A 96 2.02 -4.97 5.87
C ILE A 96 0.93 -4.85 6.95
N GLU A 97 1.19 -5.32 8.18
CA GLU A 97 0.23 -5.22 9.29
C GLU A 97 -0.28 -3.78 9.46
N LYS A 98 0.63 -2.81 9.45
CA LYS A 98 0.30 -1.40 9.60
C LYS A 98 -0.48 -0.84 8.41
N MET A 99 -0.15 -1.23 7.20
CA MET A 99 -0.87 -0.80 6.01
C MET A 99 -2.28 -1.42 5.91
N ILE A 100 -2.46 -2.67 6.35
CA ILE A 100 -3.80 -3.26 6.50
C ILE A 100 -4.63 -2.43 7.49
N PHE A 101 -4.05 -2.00 8.61
CA PHE A 101 -4.73 -1.12 9.56
C PHE A 101 -5.15 0.21 8.92
N ALA A 102 -4.31 0.83 8.08
CA ALA A 102 -4.68 2.03 7.33
C ALA A 102 -5.83 1.77 6.33
N ALA A 103 -5.84 0.60 5.68
CA ALA A 103 -6.93 0.20 4.79
C ALA A 103 -8.25 0.02 5.57
N PHE A 104 -8.21 -0.53 6.78
CA PHE A 104 -9.39 -0.60 7.66
C PHE A 104 -9.92 0.79 8.03
N ILE A 105 -9.04 1.75 8.33
CA ILE A 105 -9.45 3.13 8.62
C ILE A 105 -10.13 3.76 7.40
N LEU A 106 -9.58 3.57 6.20
CA LEU A 106 -10.22 4.06 4.97
C LEU A 106 -11.62 3.44 4.79
N ALA A 107 -11.73 2.12 4.96
CA ALA A 107 -13.02 1.42 4.88
C ALA A 107 -14.05 1.97 5.88
N LEU A 108 -13.62 2.24 7.11
CA LEU A 108 -14.48 2.88 8.13
C LEU A 108 -14.95 4.27 7.69
N LEU A 109 -14.07 5.10 7.12
CA LEU A 109 -14.43 6.43 6.63
C LEU A 109 -15.43 6.34 5.48
N VAL A 110 -15.26 5.37 4.56
CA VAL A 110 -16.22 5.10 3.49
C VAL A 110 -17.56 4.62 4.07
N CYS A 111 -17.55 3.75 5.09
CA CYS A 111 -18.79 3.30 5.75
C CYS A 111 -19.52 4.42 6.50
N VAL A 112 -18.79 5.35 7.12
CA VAL A 112 -19.40 6.50 7.80
C VAL A 112 -20.20 7.38 6.84
N SER A 113 -19.78 7.48 5.57
CA SER A 113 -20.57 8.22 4.56
C SER A 113 -21.97 7.65 4.33
N ASN A 114 -22.20 6.35 4.55
CA ASN A 114 -23.51 5.72 4.44
C ASN A 114 -24.50 6.28 5.47
N ILE A 115 -23.98 6.73 6.62
CA ILE A 115 -24.80 7.32 7.71
C ILE A 115 -25.03 8.81 7.43
N ILE A 116 -24.00 9.52 6.94
CA ILE A 116 -24.07 10.97 6.69
C ILE A 116 -24.96 11.28 5.49
N SER A 117 -24.86 10.49 4.43
CA SER A 117 -25.62 10.70 3.18
C SER A 117 -26.18 9.38 2.65
N PRO A 118 -27.31 8.88 3.23
CA PRO A 118 -27.89 7.60 2.83
C PRO A 118 -28.35 7.54 1.37
N SER A 119 -28.68 8.70 0.77
CA SER A 119 -29.13 8.80 -0.62
C SER A 119 -28.02 8.61 -1.66
N THR A 120 -26.75 8.64 -1.25
CA THR A 120 -25.59 8.55 -2.14
C THR A 120 -24.75 7.28 -1.92
N VAL A 121 -25.33 6.29 -1.25
CA VAL A 121 -24.68 5.02 -0.96
C VAL A 121 -24.50 4.21 -2.25
N ILE A 122 -23.27 3.87 -2.57
CA ILE A 122 -22.86 3.04 -3.71
C ILE A 122 -22.41 1.66 -3.21
N PHE A 123 -21.58 1.63 -2.16
CA PHE A 123 -21.01 0.41 -1.61
C PHE A 123 -21.60 0.06 -0.25
N THR A 124 -21.94 -1.21 -0.08
CA THR A 124 -22.26 -1.76 1.24
C THR A 124 -21.02 -1.73 2.16
N PRO A 125 -21.18 -1.75 3.49
CA PRO A 125 -20.06 -1.84 4.41
C PRO A 125 -19.12 -3.01 4.11
N GLY A 126 -19.67 -4.19 3.78
CA GLY A 126 -18.87 -5.36 3.41
C GLY A 126 -18.02 -5.14 2.16
N GLN A 127 -18.58 -4.55 1.11
CA GLN A 127 -17.84 -4.20 -0.11
C GLN A 127 -16.72 -3.19 0.18
N SER A 128 -16.99 -2.17 1.01
CA SER A 128 -16.00 -1.17 1.38
C SER A 128 -14.81 -1.79 2.12
N PHE A 129 -15.04 -2.71 3.07
CA PHE A 129 -13.97 -3.42 3.77
C PHE A 129 -13.20 -4.38 2.86
N ILE A 130 -13.90 -5.23 2.12
CA ILE A 130 -13.28 -6.21 1.21
C ILE A 130 -12.47 -5.48 0.14
N GLY A 131 -13.04 -4.44 -0.48
CA GLY A 131 -12.38 -3.64 -1.51
C GLY A 131 -11.13 -2.95 -1.00
N SER A 132 -11.20 -2.26 0.14
CA SER A 132 -10.04 -1.55 0.73
C SER A 132 -8.90 -2.51 1.08
N VAL A 133 -9.21 -3.66 1.68
CA VAL A 133 -8.20 -4.66 2.05
C VAL A 133 -7.64 -5.35 0.80
N ALA A 134 -8.47 -5.71 -0.17
CA ALA A 134 -8.03 -6.33 -1.41
C ALA A 134 -7.11 -5.41 -2.23
N ILE A 135 -7.43 -4.12 -2.33
CA ILE A 135 -6.57 -3.09 -2.95
C ILE A 135 -5.22 -3.03 -2.24
N MET A 136 -5.22 -3.04 -0.90
CA MET A 136 -3.97 -3.06 -0.13
C MET A 136 -3.15 -4.32 -0.42
N ILE A 137 -3.78 -5.50 -0.46
CA ILE A 137 -3.10 -6.76 -0.76
C ILE A 137 -2.52 -6.75 -2.18
N ALA A 138 -3.25 -6.23 -3.17
CA ALA A 138 -2.75 -6.08 -4.54
C ALA A 138 -1.54 -5.11 -4.65
N SER A 139 -1.28 -4.33 -3.60
CA SER A 139 -0.21 -3.33 -3.55
C SER A 139 0.95 -3.72 -2.61
N ILE A 140 0.92 -4.88 -1.92
CA ILE A 140 1.94 -5.25 -0.91
C ILE A 140 3.35 -5.36 -1.48
N TRP A 141 3.50 -5.68 -2.77
CA TRP A 141 4.78 -5.78 -3.46
C TRP A 141 5.58 -4.46 -3.44
N GLN A 142 4.91 -3.32 -3.29
CA GLN A 142 5.57 -2.01 -3.18
C GLN A 142 6.38 -1.87 -1.88
N ILE A 143 6.01 -2.57 -0.82
CA ILE A 143 6.67 -2.48 0.49
C ILE A 143 8.14 -2.91 0.41
N PRO A 144 8.49 -4.15 0.00
CA PRO A 144 9.89 -4.56 -0.12
C PRO A 144 10.65 -3.77 -1.18
N LEU A 145 10.00 -3.36 -2.27
CA LEU A 145 10.61 -2.51 -3.28
C LEU A 145 11.01 -1.16 -2.70
N CYS A 146 10.06 -0.43 -2.10
CA CYS A 146 10.32 0.88 -1.50
C CYS A 146 11.33 0.79 -0.37
N LEU A 147 11.24 -0.23 0.50
CA LEU A 147 12.19 -0.41 1.59
C LEU A 147 13.62 -0.61 1.07
N PHE A 148 13.79 -1.42 0.01
CA PHE A 148 15.08 -1.67 -0.62
C PHE A 148 15.64 -0.41 -1.31
N VAL A 149 14.82 0.30 -2.09
CA VAL A 149 15.26 1.49 -2.81
C VAL A 149 15.57 2.64 -1.85
N ILE A 150 14.74 2.87 -0.83
CA ILE A 150 14.96 3.88 0.21
C ILE A 150 16.26 3.62 0.98
N PHE A 151 16.56 2.37 1.27
CA PHE A 151 17.82 1.99 1.92
C PHE A 151 19.05 2.43 1.11
N LYS A 152 18.94 2.44 -0.22
CA LYS A 152 20.03 2.81 -1.15
C LYS A 152 20.13 4.31 -1.43
N ILE A 153 19.03 4.97 -1.73
CA ILE A 153 19.01 6.33 -2.30
C ILE A 153 18.14 7.34 -1.50
N GLY A 154 17.56 6.93 -0.37
CA GLY A 154 16.74 7.81 0.47
C GLY A 154 15.30 7.97 -0.01
N LEU A 155 14.58 9.00 0.50
CA LEU A 155 13.13 9.15 0.34
C LEU A 155 12.70 9.75 -1.00
N PHE A 156 13.35 10.81 -1.45
CA PHE A 156 12.77 11.70 -2.46
C PHE A 156 12.46 11.00 -3.79
N MET A 157 13.45 10.32 -4.35
CA MET A 157 13.28 9.62 -5.64
C MET A 157 12.24 8.49 -5.57
N PRO A 158 12.26 7.58 -4.56
CA PRO A 158 11.23 6.56 -4.45
C PRO A 158 9.83 7.13 -4.26
N LEU A 159 9.68 8.24 -3.54
CA LEU A 159 8.38 8.88 -3.32
C LEU A 159 7.80 9.40 -4.64
N VAL A 160 8.59 10.17 -5.38
CA VAL A 160 8.15 10.75 -6.66
C VAL A 160 7.85 9.64 -7.68
N VAL A 161 8.76 8.69 -7.83
CA VAL A 161 8.61 7.60 -8.83
C VAL A 161 7.43 6.68 -8.50
N ASN A 162 7.30 6.25 -7.24
CA ASN A 162 6.23 5.33 -6.84
C ASN A 162 4.84 5.97 -6.97
N THR A 163 4.70 7.25 -6.59
CA THR A 163 3.43 7.97 -6.73
C THR A 163 3.12 8.29 -8.20
N ALA A 164 4.10 8.73 -8.97
CA ALA A 164 3.92 9.01 -10.39
C ALA A 164 3.52 7.73 -11.17
N PHE A 165 4.19 6.63 -10.92
CA PHE A 165 3.86 5.35 -11.57
C PHE A 165 2.46 4.84 -11.17
N GLY A 166 2.04 5.07 -9.91
CA GLY A 166 0.68 4.74 -9.46
C GLY A 166 -0.42 5.48 -10.23
N ILE A 167 -0.15 6.72 -10.67
CA ILE A 167 -1.10 7.53 -11.44
C ILE A 167 -1.02 7.20 -12.93
N PHE A 168 0.18 7.25 -13.52
CA PHE A 168 0.33 7.27 -14.97
C PHE A 168 0.31 5.87 -15.60
N LEU A 169 0.97 4.87 -15.00
CA LEU A 169 1.06 3.54 -15.61
C LEU A 169 -0.29 2.83 -15.81
N PRO A 170 -1.25 2.92 -14.86
CA PRO A 170 -2.58 2.35 -15.11
C PRO A 170 -3.30 2.98 -16.29
N GLY A 171 -3.12 4.28 -16.54
CA GLY A 171 -3.69 4.97 -17.68
C GLY A 171 -3.17 4.44 -19.03
N PHE A 172 -1.89 4.06 -19.09
CA PHE A 172 -1.28 3.53 -20.32
C PHE A 172 -1.52 2.04 -20.52
N PHE A 173 -1.41 1.24 -19.47
CA PHE A 173 -1.40 -0.22 -19.56
C PHE A 173 -2.69 -0.89 -19.09
N GLY A 174 -3.47 -0.23 -18.23
CA GLY A 174 -4.59 -0.86 -17.54
C GLY A 174 -5.74 -1.29 -18.45
N THR A 175 -5.91 -0.66 -19.62
CA THR A 175 -6.92 -1.05 -20.63
C THR A 175 -6.40 -2.05 -21.65
N THR A 176 -5.09 -2.31 -21.68
CA THR A 176 -4.46 -3.24 -22.62
C THR A 176 -4.57 -4.69 -22.15
N SER A 177 -4.39 -5.65 -23.06
CA SER A 177 -4.30 -7.08 -22.70
C SER A 177 -3.06 -7.43 -21.86
N LEU A 178 -2.06 -6.54 -21.81
CA LEU A 178 -0.79 -6.71 -21.09
C LEU A 178 -0.79 -6.09 -19.69
N TRP A 179 -1.96 -5.67 -19.16
CA TRP A 179 -2.07 -5.05 -17.84
C TRP A 179 -1.43 -5.87 -16.70
N TRP A 180 -1.45 -7.20 -16.81
CA TRP A 180 -0.90 -8.12 -15.81
C TRP A 180 0.63 -8.05 -15.68
N LEU A 181 1.35 -7.57 -16.72
CA LEU A 181 2.80 -7.34 -16.67
C LEU A 181 3.18 -6.07 -15.90
N CYS A 182 2.22 -5.13 -15.73
CA CYS A 182 2.45 -3.89 -15.02
C CYS A 182 1.94 -3.99 -13.57
N PRO A 183 2.83 -4.08 -12.56
CA PRO A 183 2.39 -4.23 -11.18
C PRO A 183 1.50 -3.09 -10.67
N TYR A 184 1.69 -1.87 -11.18
CA TYR A 184 0.85 -0.72 -10.82
C TYR A 184 -0.58 -0.82 -11.36
N CYS A 185 -0.85 -1.69 -12.33
CA CYS A 185 -2.20 -1.93 -12.86
C CYS A 185 -3.00 -2.94 -12.01
N TRP A 186 -2.37 -3.69 -11.11
CA TRP A 186 -3.06 -4.76 -10.37
C TRP A 186 -4.13 -4.23 -9.42
N ALA A 187 -3.83 -3.20 -8.62
CA ALA A 187 -4.81 -2.59 -7.71
C ALA A 187 -5.96 -1.90 -8.46
N PRO A 188 -5.74 -1.06 -9.49
CA PRO A 188 -6.81 -0.52 -10.34
C PRO A 188 -7.66 -1.60 -11.01
N LYS A 189 -7.04 -2.64 -11.57
CA LYS A 189 -7.76 -3.74 -12.26
C LYS A 189 -8.62 -4.57 -11.30
N LEU A 190 -8.10 -4.77 -10.09
CA LEU A 190 -8.87 -5.39 -9.01
C LEU A 190 -10.06 -4.50 -8.61
N ALA A 191 -9.86 -3.19 -8.45
CA ALA A 191 -10.92 -2.25 -8.10
C ALA A 191 -12.00 -2.17 -9.20
N GLU A 192 -11.61 -2.18 -10.48
CA GLU A 192 -12.52 -2.24 -11.62
C GLU A 192 -13.38 -3.51 -11.58
N SER A 193 -12.75 -4.67 -11.39
CA SER A 193 -13.44 -5.96 -11.44
C SER A 193 -14.26 -6.26 -10.18
N LEU A 194 -13.87 -5.76 -9.01
CA LEU A 194 -14.54 -6.06 -7.73
C LEU A 194 -15.59 -5.02 -7.38
N MET A 195 -15.34 -3.75 -7.72
CA MET A 195 -16.14 -2.62 -7.25
C MET A 195 -16.69 -1.75 -8.38
N GLY A 196 -16.36 -2.03 -9.64
CA GLY A 196 -16.80 -1.24 -10.77
C GLY A 196 -16.11 0.12 -10.91
N ILE A 197 -15.01 0.36 -10.18
CA ILE A 197 -14.26 1.61 -10.26
C ILE A 197 -13.32 1.54 -11.47
N GLY A 198 -13.65 2.22 -12.54
CA GLY A 198 -12.83 2.25 -13.76
C GLY A 198 -11.41 2.77 -13.51
N ILE A 199 -10.49 2.43 -14.42
CA ILE A 199 -9.08 2.82 -14.34
C ILE A 199 -8.90 4.34 -14.34
N ASN A 200 -9.80 5.06 -14.96
CA ASN A 200 -9.87 6.53 -15.01
C ASN A 200 -10.60 7.16 -13.80
N GLY A 201 -11.05 6.37 -12.83
CA GLY A 201 -11.78 6.83 -11.66
C GLY A 201 -13.27 7.05 -11.89
N THR A 202 -13.83 6.65 -13.02
CA THR A 202 -15.29 6.66 -13.22
C THR A 202 -15.94 5.41 -12.62
N LEU A 203 -17.18 5.53 -12.19
CA LEU A 203 -17.96 4.38 -11.75
C LEU A 203 -18.67 3.76 -12.97
N ASN A 204 -18.54 2.45 -13.15
CA ASN A 204 -19.24 1.72 -14.20
C ASN A 204 -20.66 1.38 -13.72
N ASP A 205 -21.68 1.69 -14.53
CA ASP A 205 -23.09 1.45 -14.20
C ASP A 205 -23.42 -0.06 -14.04
N THR A 206 -22.68 -0.91 -14.74
CA THR A 206 -22.78 -2.37 -14.62
C THR A 206 -21.40 -2.95 -14.31
N PRO A 207 -21.06 -3.16 -13.03
CA PRO A 207 -19.79 -3.77 -12.68
C PRO A 207 -19.73 -5.20 -13.23
N ASN A 208 -18.83 -5.43 -14.18
CA ASN A 208 -18.58 -6.76 -14.70
C ASN A 208 -17.66 -7.49 -13.70
N VAL A 209 -18.28 -8.09 -12.68
CA VAL A 209 -17.54 -8.79 -11.63
C VAL A 209 -16.84 -10.00 -12.24
N SER A 210 -15.58 -9.84 -12.58
CA SER A 210 -14.74 -10.91 -13.09
C SER A 210 -13.76 -11.39 -12.01
N ILE A 211 -13.86 -12.65 -11.65
CA ILE A 211 -12.99 -13.26 -10.62
C ILE A 211 -11.55 -13.36 -11.12
N LEU A 212 -11.34 -13.56 -12.43
CA LEU A 212 -10.01 -13.78 -13.00
C LEU A 212 -9.04 -12.60 -12.78
N PRO A 213 -9.37 -11.33 -13.11
CA PRO A 213 -8.46 -10.22 -12.83
C PRO A 213 -8.21 -10.02 -11.33
N VAL A 214 -9.21 -10.26 -10.47
CA VAL A 214 -9.05 -10.17 -9.02
C VAL A 214 -8.04 -11.19 -8.53
N ALA A 215 -8.23 -12.48 -8.87
CA ALA A 215 -7.34 -13.56 -8.46
C ALA A 215 -5.92 -13.35 -9.01
N LEU A 216 -5.79 -12.98 -10.28
CA LEU A 216 -4.50 -12.76 -10.94
C LEU A 216 -3.74 -11.59 -10.28
N SER A 217 -4.41 -10.47 -10.00
CA SER A 217 -3.80 -9.33 -9.31
C SER A 217 -3.26 -9.70 -7.92
N LEU A 218 -4.02 -10.48 -7.15
CA LEU A 218 -3.59 -10.91 -5.82
C LEU A 218 -2.43 -11.89 -5.89
N ILE A 219 -2.51 -12.90 -6.76
CA ILE A 219 -1.45 -13.93 -6.92
C ILE A 219 -0.14 -13.27 -7.37
N LEU A 220 -0.19 -12.43 -8.40
CA LEU A 220 1.00 -11.74 -8.90
C LEU A 220 1.62 -10.80 -7.85
N SER A 221 0.78 -10.10 -7.08
CA SER A 221 1.24 -9.26 -5.98
C SER A 221 1.97 -10.06 -4.90
N PHE A 222 1.44 -11.23 -4.50
CA PHE A 222 2.12 -12.12 -3.56
C PHE A 222 3.44 -12.65 -4.12
N ILE A 223 3.45 -13.13 -5.37
CA ILE A 223 4.67 -13.65 -6.01
C ILE A 223 5.75 -12.56 -6.01
N LEU A 224 5.41 -11.37 -6.49
CA LEU A 224 6.37 -10.27 -6.56
C LEU A 224 6.83 -9.81 -5.16
N PHE A 225 5.92 -9.79 -4.18
CA PHE A 225 6.27 -9.51 -2.78
C PHE A 225 7.31 -10.49 -2.24
N PHE A 226 7.12 -11.78 -2.44
CA PHE A 226 8.07 -12.81 -1.94
C PHE A 226 9.41 -12.70 -2.65
N VAL A 227 9.42 -12.53 -3.98
CA VAL A 227 10.65 -12.35 -4.76
C VAL A 227 11.43 -11.14 -4.28
N LEU A 228 10.78 -9.98 -4.17
CA LEU A 228 11.45 -8.74 -3.74
C LEU A 228 11.90 -8.80 -2.27
N THR A 229 11.11 -9.43 -1.41
CA THR A 229 11.50 -9.63 0.00
C THR A 229 12.73 -10.52 0.12
N TYR A 230 12.79 -11.60 -0.65
CA TYR A 230 13.94 -12.51 -0.67
C TYR A 230 15.21 -11.81 -1.20
N LEU A 231 15.10 -11.13 -2.35
CA LEU A 231 16.23 -10.39 -2.94
C LEU A 231 16.72 -9.27 -2.02
N GLY A 232 15.80 -8.55 -1.38
CA GLY A 232 16.14 -7.52 -0.40
C GLY A 232 16.83 -8.10 0.84
N ALA A 233 16.35 -9.23 1.36
CA ALA A 233 16.94 -9.90 2.51
C ALA A 233 18.36 -10.44 2.21
N ASP A 234 18.56 -10.98 1.01
CA ASP A 234 19.87 -11.49 0.58
C ASP A 234 20.88 -10.34 0.41
N ASN A 235 20.47 -9.27 -0.27
CA ASN A 235 21.32 -8.07 -0.43
C ASN A 235 21.68 -7.44 0.93
N PHE A 236 20.72 -7.32 1.85
CA PHE A 236 20.93 -6.78 3.17
C PHE A 236 21.92 -7.62 3.99
N SER A 237 21.81 -8.95 3.93
CA SER A 237 22.72 -9.85 4.65
C SER A 237 24.17 -9.84 4.14
N ARG A 238 24.39 -9.53 2.85
CA ARG A 238 25.75 -9.47 2.26
C ARG A 238 26.49 -8.17 2.58
N GLN A 239 25.83 -7.16 3.13
CA GLN A 239 26.49 -5.89 3.50
C GLN A 239 27.30 -5.99 4.82
N GLU A 240 27.01 -7.01 5.63
CA GLU A 240 27.82 -7.33 6.82
C GLU A 240 29.26 -7.73 6.47
N ALA A 241 29.47 -8.28 5.27
CA ALA A 241 30.76 -8.81 4.82
C ALA A 241 31.70 -7.76 4.19
N LYS A 242 31.33 -6.48 4.21
CA LYS A 242 32.13 -5.36 3.74
C LYS A 242 32.44 -4.37 4.86
#